data_d3e8d959bed3a76de412016ed0930f76
#
_entry.id   d3e8d959bed3a76de412016ed0930f76
#
_cell.length_a   1.000
_cell.length_b   1.000
_cell.length_c   1.000
_cell.angle_alpha   90.00
_cell.angle_beta   90.00
_cell.angle_gamma   90.00
#
_symmetry.space_group_name_H-M   'P 1'
#
loop_
_entity.id
_entity.type
_entity.pdbx_description
1 polymer ?
#
loop_
_entity_poly.entity_id
_entity_poly.type
_entity_poly.pdbx_seq_one_letter_code
_entity_poly.pdbx_strand_id
1 'polypeptide(L)'
;MTALHVTVWDETGGDGVPAVFVHNIFTWGSDETYGFAAQRSLADRYRLLLVDRRGYGHSPGTDRSDFDTDADDLVELLARQDGGAHLVGHGNGGLAAMLAAGRRPDLVRSLALIQPSAFSAAAGHPVVEGLLHRVRSGAGVPESVTPEQYLRASTEGIGMDMPEPTPQRLGAVTTSMRERPVWEATVPLEPLRAAPWPTLVICGTWQGAPEPYRAHVGEPLMACAEAVADAVGARLHRVAGYYPHTQQPAAVNAALRELWGQATLS
;
A
#
# COMPACT_ATOMS: atom_id res chain seq x y z
N MET A 1 -2.22 1.72 22.90
CA MET A 1 -2.41 0.47 22.10
C MET A 1 -1.10 -0.31 22.07
N THR A 2 -1.11 -1.63 21.81
CA THR A 2 0.12 -2.42 21.66
C THR A 2 0.84 -1.97 20.38
N ALA A 3 2.17 -1.73 20.46
CA ALA A 3 2.96 -1.25 19.35
C ALA A 3 2.96 -2.25 18.17
N LEU A 4 2.98 -1.71 16.95
CA LEU A 4 3.17 -2.51 15.73
C LEU A 4 4.58 -3.10 15.68
N HIS A 5 4.72 -4.22 14.98
CA HIS A 5 6.02 -4.70 14.56
C HIS A 5 6.53 -3.84 13.39
N VAL A 6 7.79 -3.41 13.48
CA VAL A 6 8.47 -2.63 12.45
C VAL A 6 9.84 -3.25 12.20
N THR A 7 10.06 -3.74 10.98
CA THR A 7 11.40 -4.14 10.54
C THR A 7 12.17 -2.88 10.16
N VAL A 8 13.35 -2.67 10.77
CA VAL A 8 14.19 -1.50 10.52
C VAL A 8 15.40 -1.89 9.69
N TRP A 9 15.64 -1.19 8.59
CA TRP A 9 16.87 -1.27 7.81
C TRP A 9 17.52 0.10 7.77
N ASP A 10 18.73 0.18 8.28
CA ASP A 10 19.49 1.43 8.38
C ASP A 10 20.99 1.15 8.24
N GLU A 11 21.57 1.59 7.13
CA GLU A 11 22.99 1.47 6.84
C GLU A 11 23.70 2.82 6.98
N THR A 12 22.99 3.86 7.49
CA THR A 12 23.52 5.22 7.67
C THR A 12 24.16 5.44 9.03
N GLY A 13 24.06 4.47 9.93
CA GLY A 13 24.53 4.61 11.31
C GLY A 13 23.60 5.40 12.22
N GLY A 14 22.34 5.60 11.82
CA GLY A 14 21.32 6.32 12.61
C GLY A 14 20.96 7.70 12.08
N ASP A 15 21.72 8.25 11.13
CA ASP A 15 21.52 9.59 10.58
C ASP A 15 20.53 9.63 9.39
N GLY A 16 20.03 8.46 8.97
CA GLY A 16 19.11 8.35 7.84
C GLY A 16 17.74 8.97 8.11
N VAL A 17 17.27 9.80 7.18
CA VAL A 17 15.89 10.30 7.22
C VAL A 17 14.93 9.11 7.20
N PRO A 18 13.93 9.06 8.12
CA PRO A 18 13.02 7.93 8.18
C PRO A 18 12.09 7.86 6.96
N ALA A 19 11.89 6.64 6.46
CA ALA A 19 10.93 6.31 5.41
C ALA A 19 10.07 5.12 5.87
N VAL A 20 8.78 5.37 6.06
CA VAL A 20 7.79 4.39 6.54
C VAL A 20 7.13 3.72 5.34
N PHE A 21 7.14 2.39 5.30
CA PHE A 21 6.56 1.57 4.25
C PHE A 21 5.37 0.77 4.75
N VAL A 22 4.24 0.87 4.07
CA VAL A 22 2.96 0.26 4.46
C VAL A 22 2.45 -0.67 3.37
N HIS A 23 2.38 -1.95 3.69
CA HIS A 23 2.08 -3.03 2.75
C HIS A 23 0.59 -3.20 2.42
N ASN A 24 0.31 -3.96 1.35
CA ASN A 24 -1.03 -4.36 0.90
C ASN A 24 -1.55 -5.60 1.66
N ILE A 25 -2.59 -6.26 1.13
CA ILE A 25 -3.14 -7.54 1.62
C ILE A 25 -2.22 -8.73 1.30
N PHE A 26 -2.40 -9.86 1.98
CA PHE A 26 -1.69 -11.15 1.82
C PHE A 26 -0.19 -11.10 2.10
N THR A 27 0.31 -10.05 2.73
CA THR A 27 1.74 -9.80 2.88
C THR A 27 2.06 -9.11 4.21
N TRP A 28 3.31 -8.78 4.43
CA TRP A 28 3.83 -7.99 5.56
C TRP A 28 4.98 -7.12 5.08
N GLY A 29 5.48 -6.23 5.93
CA GLY A 29 6.43 -5.20 5.52
C GLY A 29 7.69 -5.73 4.82
N SER A 30 8.33 -6.75 5.38
CA SER A 30 9.59 -7.32 4.88
C SER A 30 9.43 -8.56 3.98
N ASP A 31 8.22 -8.88 3.56
CA ASP A 31 7.95 -10.02 2.69
C ASP A 31 8.66 -9.89 1.33
N GLU A 32 9.31 -10.97 0.90
CA GLU A 32 10.06 -11.01 -0.37
C GLU A 32 9.16 -11.09 -1.60
N THR A 33 7.94 -11.62 -1.45
CA THR A 33 7.02 -11.85 -2.58
C THR A 33 6.20 -10.61 -2.93
N TYR A 34 5.55 -10.00 -1.94
CA TYR A 34 4.62 -8.88 -2.15
C TYR A 34 4.90 -7.66 -1.25
N GLY A 35 5.85 -7.76 -0.32
CA GLY A 35 6.27 -6.69 0.55
C GLY A 35 7.39 -5.84 -0.05
N PHE A 36 8.17 -5.21 0.81
CA PHE A 36 9.17 -4.23 0.41
C PHE A 36 10.63 -4.73 0.52
N ALA A 37 10.84 -6.06 0.49
CA ALA A 37 12.20 -6.63 0.59
C ALA A 37 13.14 -6.09 -0.51
N ALA A 38 12.63 -5.87 -1.72
CA ALA A 38 13.40 -5.37 -2.85
C ALA A 38 13.82 -3.88 -2.73
N GLN A 39 13.30 -3.15 -1.74
CA GLN A 39 13.65 -1.76 -1.45
C GLN A 39 14.85 -1.61 -0.49
N ARG A 40 15.44 -2.72 -0.02
CA ARG A 40 16.54 -2.71 0.95
C ARG A 40 17.72 -1.82 0.54
N SER A 41 18.01 -1.69 -0.76
CA SER A 41 19.09 -0.82 -1.24
C SER A 41 18.91 0.67 -0.93
N LEU A 42 17.70 1.09 -0.51
CA LEU A 42 17.45 2.47 -0.06
C LEU A 42 18.00 2.74 1.34
N ALA A 43 18.33 1.68 2.10
CA ALA A 43 18.86 1.80 3.46
C ALA A 43 20.27 2.42 3.51
N ASP A 44 20.94 2.55 2.36
CA ASP A 44 22.23 3.23 2.22
C ASP A 44 22.17 4.74 2.57
N ARG A 45 20.98 5.36 2.48
CA ARG A 45 20.78 6.81 2.72
C ARG A 45 19.59 7.13 3.60
N TYR A 46 18.69 6.18 3.81
CA TYR A 46 17.44 6.37 4.54
C TYR A 46 17.26 5.29 5.59
N ARG A 47 16.62 5.62 6.69
CA ARG A 47 16.21 4.65 7.68
C ARG A 47 14.83 4.11 7.30
N LEU A 48 14.79 2.89 6.78
CA LEU A 48 13.56 2.24 6.32
C LEU A 48 12.83 1.60 7.50
N LEU A 49 11.57 1.94 7.65
CA LEU A 49 10.66 1.42 8.66
C LEU A 49 9.55 0.64 7.97
N LEU A 50 9.73 -0.67 7.84
CA LEU A 50 8.77 -1.54 7.18
C LEU A 50 7.75 -2.02 8.20
N VAL A 51 6.54 -1.49 8.10
CA VAL A 51 5.47 -1.75 9.08
C VAL A 51 4.74 -3.03 8.71
N ASP A 52 4.56 -3.91 9.68
CA ASP A 52 3.51 -4.93 9.60
C ASP A 52 2.22 -4.30 10.12
N ARG A 53 1.20 -4.15 9.27
CA ARG A 53 -0.11 -3.62 9.68
C ARG A 53 -0.73 -4.52 10.76
N ARG A 54 -1.63 -3.99 11.57
CA ARG A 54 -2.29 -4.75 12.64
C ARG A 54 -2.99 -5.99 12.10
N GLY A 55 -2.71 -7.14 12.71
CA GLY A 55 -3.19 -8.46 12.26
C GLY A 55 -2.30 -9.13 11.19
N TYR A 56 -1.28 -8.45 10.69
CA TYR A 56 -0.34 -8.98 9.70
C TYR A 56 1.05 -9.22 10.28
N GLY A 57 1.80 -10.13 9.67
CA GLY A 57 3.19 -10.39 10.00
C GLY A 57 3.41 -10.74 11.47
N HIS A 58 4.22 -9.95 12.14
CA HIS A 58 4.52 -10.07 13.58
C HIS A 58 3.79 -9.01 14.43
N SER A 59 2.94 -8.20 13.82
CA SER A 59 2.14 -7.23 14.55
C SER A 59 1.04 -7.89 15.38
N PRO A 60 0.53 -7.21 16.43
CA PRO A 60 -0.56 -7.74 17.24
C PRO A 60 -1.76 -8.13 16.40
N GLY A 61 -2.43 -9.23 16.77
CA GLY A 61 -3.66 -9.68 16.15
C GLY A 61 -4.79 -8.65 16.29
N THR A 62 -5.77 -8.77 15.43
CA THR A 62 -7.02 -7.99 15.48
C THR A 62 -8.19 -8.87 15.06
N ASP A 63 -9.36 -8.61 15.59
CA ASP A 63 -10.59 -9.30 15.16
C ASP A 63 -10.97 -8.91 13.73
N ARG A 64 -10.70 -7.66 13.37
CA ARG A 64 -10.91 -7.10 12.03
C ARG A 64 -9.86 -6.05 11.71
N SER A 65 -9.18 -6.20 10.59
CA SER A 65 -8.30 -5.13 10.06
C SER A 65 -9.14 -3.98 9.53
N ASP A 66 -8.72 -2.75 9.80
CA ASP A 66 -9.49 -1.54 9.49
C ASP A 66 -8.55 -0.42 9.08
N PHE A 67 -8.82 0.19 7.92
CA PHE A 67 -7.99 1.26 7.36
C PHE A 67 -7.93 2.53 8.23
N ASP A 68 -8.96 2.81 9.04
CA ASP A 68 -8.92 3.93 10.00
C ASP A 68 -7.99 3.64 11.16
N THR A 69 -8.02 2.41 11.69
CA THR A 69 -7.08 1.95 12.72
C THR A 69 -5.64 1.92 12.19
N ASP A 70 -5.43 1.42 10.96
CA ASP A 70 -4.11 1.44 10.33
C ASP A 70 -3.60 2.88 10.18
N ALA A 71 -4.45 3.83 9.80
CA ALA A 71 -4.08 5.24 9.70
C ALA A 71 -3.70 5.85 11.06
N ASP A 72 -4.42 5.52 12.13
CA ASP A 72 -4.11 5.99 13.49
C ASP A 72 -2.78 5.39 13.99
N ASP A 73 -2.54 4.09 13.75
CA ASP A 73 -1.27 3.44 14.05
C ASP A 73 -0.10 4.09 13.30
N LEU A 74 -0.30 4.48 12.03
CA LEU A 74 0.71 5.21 11.26
C LEU A 74 0.95 6.61 11.80
N VAL A 75 -0.07 7.34 12.21
CA VAL A 75 0.07 8.65 12.86
C VAL A 75 0.91 8.53 14.14
N GLU A 76 0.64 7.51 14.98
CA GLU A 76 1.46 7.26 16.17
C GLU A 76 2.92 6.95 15.83
N LEU A 77 3.18 6.17 14.78
CA LEU A 77 4.53 5.84 14.34
C LEU A 77 5.26 7.07 13.79
N LEU A 78 4.59 7.85 12.94
CA LEU A 78 5.12 9.08 12.34
C LEU A 78 5.45 10.14 13.42
N ALA A 79 4.60 10.28 14.44
CA ALA A 79 4.82 11.22 15.55
C ALA A 79 6.07 10.90 16.39
N ARG A 80 6.61 9.70 16.31
CA ARG A 80 7.85 9.28 16.95
C ARG A 80 9.10 9.56 16.11
N GLN A 81 8.92 10.06 14.88
CA GLN A 81 10.04 10.37 13.99
C GLN A 81 10.33 11.87 14.06
N ASP A 82 11.47 12.25 14.62
CA ASP A 82 11.90 13.63 14.70
C ASP A 82 11.99 14.26 13.31
N GLY A 83 11.29 15.38 13.09
CA GLY A 83 11.25 16.09 11.81
C GLY A 83 10.41 15.40 10.72
N GLY A 84 9.54 14.43 11.08
CA GLY A 84 8.66 13.73 10.16
C GLY A 84 9.36 12.65 9.32
N ALA A 85 8.59 11.92 8.51
CA ALA A 85 9.08 10.83 7.68
C ALA A 85 8.56 10.89 6.24
N HIS A 86 9.29 10.29 5.31
CA HIS A 86 8.73 9.90 4.02
C HIS A 86 7.74 8.76 4.22
N LEU A 87 6.61 8.79 3.53
CA LEU A 87 5.57 7.78 3.66
C LEU A 87 5.33 7.10 2.31
N VAL A 88 5.43 5.77 2.30
CA VAL A 88 5.24 4.93 1.11
C VAL A 88 4.15 3.91 1.41
N GLY A 89 3.10 3.87 0.59
CA GLY A 89 2.01 2.91 0.77
C GLY A 89 1.66 2.17 -0.50
N HIS A 90 1.41 0.85 -0.39
CA HIS A 90 1.00 -0.01 -1.48
C HIS A 90 -0.43 -0.53 -1.25
N GLY A 91 -1.28 -0.43 -2.27
CA GLY A 91 -2.64 -0.96 -2.24
C GLY A 91 -3.47 -0.44 -1.06
N ASN A 92 -3.92 -1.35 -0.18
CA ASN A 92 -4.65 -0.99 1.05
C ASN A 92 -3.77 -0.20 2.03
N GLY A 93 -2.47 -0.53 2.11
CA GLY A 93 -1.50 0.29 2.85
C GLY A 93 -1.34 1.69 2.25
N GLY A 94 -1.53 1.83 0.93
CA GLY A 94 -1.58 3.14 0.26
C GLY A 94 -2.78 3.98 0.70
N LEU A 95 -3.95 3.36 0.86
CA LEU A 95 -5.13 4.02 1.43
C LEU A 95 -4.88 4.48 2.87
N ALA A 96 -4.35 3.59 3.73
CA ALA A 96 -4.01 3.94 5.11
C ALA A 96 -3.00 5.10 5.18
N ALA A 97 -2.00 5.10 4.29
CA ALA A 97 -1.01 6.18 4.18
C ALA A 97 -1.67 7.51 3.77
N MET A 98 -2.61 7.50 2.82
CA MET A 98 -3.37 8.70 2.43
C MET A 98 -4.19 9.27 3.59
N LEU A 99 -4.87 8.40 4.35
CA LEU A 99 -5.64 8.80 5.52
C LEU A 99 -4.75 9.39 6.62
N ALA A 100 -3.63 8.74 6.94
CA ALA A 100 -2.67 9.23 7.92
C ALA A 100 -2.06 10.59 7.52
N ALA A 101 -1.65 10.73 6.26
CA ALA A 101 -1.09 11.96 5.72
C ALA A 101 -2.11 13.11 5.71
N GLY A 102 -3.38 12.80 5.42
CA GLY A 102 -4.47 13.79 5.48
C GLY A 102 -4.81 14.24 6.91
N ARG A 103 -4.67 13.33 7.90
CA ARG A 103 -4.89 13.64 9.33
C ARG A 103 -3.75 14.48 9.93
N ARG A 104 -2.51 14.17 9.57
CA ARG A 104 -1.29 14.78 10.13
C ARG A 104 -0.27 15.11 9.04
N PRO A 105 -0.59 16.07 8.16
CA PRO A 105 0.33 16.49 7.10
C PRO A 105 1.67 17.05 7.63
N ASP A 106 1.68 17.56 8.84
CA ASP A 106 2.86 18.07 9.56
C ASP A 106 3.91 16.99 9.89
N LEU A 107 3.52 15.72 9.90
CA LEU A 107 4.41 14.58 10.18
C LEU A 107 4.99 13.93 8.91
N VAL A 108 4.58 14.40 7.72
CA VAL A 108 4.95 13.81 6.43
C VAL A 108 5.93 14.72 5.69
N ARG A 109 7.00 14.14 5.15
CA ARG A 109 7.96 14.82 4.29
C ARG A 109 7.66 14.66 2.80
N SER A 110 7.11 13.53 2.42
CA SER A 110 6.62 13.23 1.08
C SER A 110 5.69 12.02 1.15
N LEU A 111 4.82 11.87 0.15
CA LEU A 111 3.93 10.73 0.02
C LEU A 111 4.17 10.02 -1.32
N ALA A 112 4.50 8.73 -1.26
CA ALA A 112 4.56 7.86 -2.43
C ALA A 112 3.46 6.79 -2.35
N LEU A 113 2.67 6.66 -3.38
CA LEU A 113 1.54 5.74 -3.45
C LEU A 113 1.77 4.75 -4.59
N ILE A 114 1.86 3.48 -4.26
CA ILE A 114 2.02 2.40 -5.24
C ILE A 114 0.65 1.74 -5.42
N GLN A 115 0.00 2.00 -6.55
CA GLN A 115 -1.31 1.42 -6.88
C GLN A 115 -2.31 1.49 -5.69
N PRO A 116 -2.61 2.69 -5.15
CA PRO A 116 -3.43 2.83 -3.94
C PRO A 116 -4.86 2.33 -4.19
N SER A 117 -5.43 1.60 -3.21
CA SER A 117 -6.83 1.15 -3.23
C SER A 117 -7.80 2.30 -2.91
N ALA A 118 -7.71 3.38 -3.68
CA ALA A 118 -8.41 4.65 -3.45
C ALA A 118 -9.71 4.75 -4.27
N PHE A 119 -10.61 3.77 -4.13
CA PHE A 119 -11.79 3.64 -4.99
C PHE A 119 -12.73 4.84 -4.95
N SER A 120 -12.86 5.53 -3.80
CA SER A 120 -13.69 6.74 -3.73
C SER A 120 -13.12 7.93 -4.53
N ALA A 121 -11.81 7.94 -4.80
CA ALA A 121 -11.21 8.95 -5.67
C ALA A 121 -11.58 8.76 -7.14
N ALA A 122 -11.84 7.51 -7.55
CA ALA A 122 -12.23 7.14 -8.90
C ALA A 122 -13.74 6.83 -9.01
N ALA A 123 -14.57 7.36 -8.10
CA ALA A 123 -16.03 7.19 -8.14
C ALA A 123 -16.58 7.70 -9.49
N GLY A 124 -17.48 6.91 -10.07
CA GLY A 124 -18.05 7.18 -11.40
C GLY A 124 -17.20 6.68 -12.58
N HIS A 125 -15.95 6.20 -12.35
CA HIS A 125 -15.20 5.58 -13.42
C HIS A 125 -15.78 4.20 -13.75
N PRO A 126 -16.10 3.86 -15.03
CA PRO A 126 -16.87 2.65 -15.38
C PRO A 126 -16.28 1.35 -14.85
N VAL A 127 -14.94 1.16 -14.90
CA VAL A 127 -14.31 -0.06 -14.40
C VAL A 127 -14.38 -0.17 -12.88
N VAL A 128 -14.31 0.96 -12.15
CA VAL A 128 -14.45 1.01 -10.69
C VAL A 128 -15.89 0.73 -10.29
N GLU A 129 -16.86 1.34 -10.94
CA GLU A 129 -18.29 1.07 -10.69
C GLU A 129 -18.64 -0.40 -10.99
N GLY A 130 -18.10 -0.97 -12.06
CA GLY A 130 -18.24 -2.39 -12.36
C GLY A 130 -17.66 -3.30 -11.28
N LEU A 131 -16.48 -2.98 -10.73
CA LEU A 131 -15.91 -3.69 -9.59
C LEU A 131 -16.80 -3.56 -8.36
N LEU A 132 -17.17 -2.33 -7.99
CA LEU A 132 -17.99 -2.07 -6.79
C LEU A 132 -19.35 -2.75 -6.86
N HIS A 133 -19.96 -2.79 -8.04
CA HIS A 133 -21.21 -3.54 -8.25
C HIS A 133 -21.03 -5.04 -7.97
N ARG A 134 -19.96 -5.65 -8.49
CA ARG A 134 -19.68 -7.08 -8.28
C ARG A 134 -19.42 -7.40 -6.80
N VAL A 135 -18.58 -6.62 -6.12
CA VAL A 135 -18.22 -6.92 -4.71
C VAL A 135 -19.35 -6.63 -3.74
N ARG A 136 -20.21 -5.63 -4.00
CA ARG A 136 -21.37 -5.31 -3.17
C ARG A 136 -22.54 -6.28 -3.37
N SER A 137 -22.67 -6.84 -4.56
CA SER A 137 -23.68 -7.88 -4.84
C SER A 137 -23.25 -9.29 -4.45
N GLY A 138 -21.97 -9.49 -4.12
CA GLY A 138 -21.42 -10.77 -3.64
C GLY A 138 -21.83 -11.05 -2.19
N ALA A 139 -21.92 -12.34 -1.85
CA ALA A 139 -22.33 -12.82 -0.51
C ALA A 139 -21.19 -12.74 0.55
N GLY A 140 -20.11 -12.02 0.30
CA GLY A 140 -18.91 -12.06 1.14
C GLY A 140 -18.16 -13.40 1.06
N VAL A 141 -17.16 -13.58 1.91
CA VAL A 141 -16.40 -14.84 1.99
C VAL A 141 -17.14 -15.79 2.94
N PRO A 142 -17.62 -16.97 2.48
CA PRO A 142 -18.27 -17.93 3.36
C PRO A 142 -17.34 -18.40 4.50
N GLU A 143 -17.87 -18.61 5.70
CA GLU A 143 -17.06 -19.09 6.85
C GLU A 143 -16.40 -20.45 6.61
N SER A 144 -16.95 -21.27 5.70
CA SER A 144 -16.38 -22.56 5.33
C SER A 144 -15.12 -22.46 4.45
N VAL A 145 -14.80 -21.28 3.90
CA VAL A 145 -13.62 -21.09 3.05
C VAL A 145 -12.37 -20.95 3.91
N THR A 146 -11.42 -21.86 3.73
CA THR A 146 -10.13 -21.77 4.42
C THR A 146 -9.25 -20.67 3.84
N PRO A 147 -8.28 -20.13 4.61
CA PRO A 147 -7.32 -19.15 4.09
C PRO A 147 -6.56 -19.62 2.86
N GLU A 148 -6.18 -20.90 2.79
CA GLU A 148 -5.51 -21.46 1.62
C GLU A 148 -6.43 -21.51 0.40
N GLN A 149 -7.70 -21.91 0.56
CA GLN A 149 -8.69 -21.89 -0.53
C GLN A 149 -8.94 -20.46 -1.03
N TYR A 150 -9.00 -19.50 -0.10
CA TYR A 150 -9.16 -18.08 -0.45
C TYR A 150 -7.96 -17.53 -1.21
N LEU A 151 -6.73 -17.84 -0.75
CA LEU A 151 -5.50 -17.44 -1.42
C LEU A 151 -5.46 -18.04 -2.84
N ARG A 152 -5.76 -19.34 -2.98
CA ARG A 152 -5.80 -20.03 -4.26
C ARG A 152 -6.82 -19.41 -5.23
N ALA A 153 -8.02 -19.12 -4.76
CA ALA A 153 -9.04 -18.46 -5.58
C ALA A 153 -8.63 -17.03 -6.00
N SER A 154 -7.95 -16.32 -5.11
CA SER A 154 -7.48 -14.95 -5.34
C SER A 154 -6.18 -14.86 -6.17
N THR A 155 -5.57 -15.98 -6.50
CA THR A 155 -4.35 -16.09 -7.34
C THR A 155 -4.58 -17.00 -8.55
N GLU A 156 -4.57 -18.31 -8.39
CA GLU A 156 -4.78 -19.26 -9.51
C GLU A 156 -6.13 -19.04 -10.20
N GLY A 157 -7.18 -18.69 -9.43
CA GLY A 157 -8.52 -18.40 -9.97
C GLY A 157 -8.57 -17.22 -10.95
N ILE A 158 -7.56 -16.37 -10.93
CA ILE A 158 -7.42 -15.22 -11.84
C ILE A 158 -6.15 -15.29 -12.71
N GLY A 159 -5.54 -16.48 -12.79
CA GLY A 159 -4.42 -16.78 -13.68
C GLY A 159 -3.04 -16.44 -13.14
N MET A 160 -2.92 -16.17 -11.83
CA MET A 160 -1.65 -15.89 -11.16
C MET A 160 -1.10 -17.14 -10.47
N ASP A 161 0.21 -17.22 -10.34
CA ASP A 161 0.83 -18.25 -9.50
C ASP A 161 0.49 -18.03 -8.03
N MET A 162 0.11 -19.09 -7.32
CA MET A 162 -0.13 -19.04 -5.90
C MET A 162 1.22 -18.96 -5.16
N PRO A 163 1.42 -17.96 -4.29
CA PRO A 163 2.63 -17.93 -3.45
C PRO A 163 2.59 -19.08 -2.44
N GLU A 164 3.77 -19.46 -1.92
CA GLU A 164 3.88 -20.52 -0.92
C GLU A 164 2.97 -20.25 0.28
N PRO A 165 2.05 -21.18 0.64
CA PRO A 165 1.11 -20.99 1.75
C PRO A 165 1.77 -21.27 3.12
N THR A 166 2.81 -20.53 3.45
CA THR A 166 3.46 -20.60 4.76
C THR A 166 2.47 -20.21 5.89
N PRO A 167 2.70 -20.63 7.14
CA PRO A 167 1.85 -20.22 8.26
C PRO A 167 1.70 -18.69 8.37
N GLN A 168 2.79 -17.94 8.13
CA GLN A 168 2.77 -16.48 8.14
C GLN A 168 1.91 -15.92 6.99
N ARG A 169 2.03 -16.49 5.78
CA ARG A 169 1.21 -16.13 4.62
C ARG A 169 -0.28 -16.40 4.89
N LEU A 170 -0.61 -17.58 5.39
CA LEU A 170 -2.00 -17.93 5.72
C LEU A 170 -2.56 -17.07 6.85
N GLY A 171 -1.74 -16.64 7.81
CA GLY A 171 -2.11 -15.64 8.82
C GLY A 171 -2.48 -14.30 8.18
N ALA A 172 -1.67 -13.78 7.26
CA ALA A 172 -1.94 -12.56 6.50
C ALA A 172 -3.21 -12.68 5.65
N VAL A 173 -3.44 -13.84 5.02
CA VAL A 173 -4.67 -14.12 4.27
C VAL A 173 -5.90 -14.11 5.20
N THR A 174 -5.80 -14.75 6.36
CA THR A 174 -6.89 -14.77 7.36
C THR A 174 -7.30 -13.35 7.77
N THR A 175 -6.31 -12.46 7.99
CA THR A 175 -6.58 -11.05 8.28
C THR A 175 -7.26 -10.36 7.10
N SER A 176 -6.77 -10.58 5.88
CA SER A 176 -7.33 -9.99 4.66
C SER A 176 -8.79 -10.39 4.41
N MET A 177 -9.16 -11.65 4.73
CA MET A 177 -10.55 -12.15 4.60
C MET A 177 -11.54 -11.40 5.50
N ARG A 178 -11.06 -10.77 6.57
CA ARG A 178 -11.85 -10.05 7.58
C ARG A 178 -11.60 -8.55 7.55
N GLU A 179 -10.81 -8.06 6.61
CA GLU A 179 -10.49 -6.64 6.49
C GLU A 179 -11.75 -5.84 6.12
N ARG A 180 -11.91 -4.68 6.74
CA ARG A 180 -12.98 -3.75 6.36
C ARG A 180 -12.81 -3.37 4.90
N PRO A 181 -13.87 -3.44 4.08
CA PRO A 181 -13.79 -3.13 2.67
C PRO A 181 -13.25 -1.72 2.40
N VAL A 182 -12.16 -1.63 1.68
CA VAL A 182 -11.48 -0.35 1.38
C VAL A 182 -12.31 0.63 0.55
N TRP A 183 -13.33 0.16 -0.14
CA TRP A 183 -14.28 1.02 -0.87
C TRP A 183 -15.28 1.75 0.04
N GLU A 184 -15.29 1.47 1.35
CA GLU A 184 -16.04 2.24 2.33
C GLU A 184 -15.29 3.51 2.77
N ALA A 185 -14.00 3.61 2.46
CA ALA A 185 -13.18 4.75 2.84
C ALA A 185 -13.46 5.98 1.96
N THR A 186 -13.47 7.14 2.58
CA THR A 186 -13.42 8.42 1.88
C THR A 186 -11.97 8.93 1.85
N VAL A 187 -11.40 9.03 0.66
CA VAL A 187 -10.03 9.52 0.48
C VAL A 187 -9.96 11.03 0.71
N PRO A 188 -9.02 11.54 1.55
CA PRO A 188 -8.93 12.96 1.89
C PRO A 188 -8.18 13.77 0.81
N LEU A 189 -8.73 13.85 -0.41
CA LEU A 189 -8.06 14.46 -1.56
C LEU A 189 -7.69 15.93 -1.34
N GLU A 190 -8.58 16.75 -0.77
CA GLU A 190 -8.31 18.17 -0.50
C GLU A 190 -7.17 18.41 0.49
N PRO A 191 -7.12 17.76 1.68
CA PRO A 191 -5.97 17.85 2.56
C PRO A 191 -4.65 17.42 1.90
N LEU A 192 -4.68 16.37 1.07
CA LEU A 192 -3.49 15.88 0.37
C LEU A 192 -3.03 16.86 -0.71
N ARG A 193 -3.96 17.48 -1.44
CA ARG A 193 -3.66 18.51 -2.44
C ARG A 193 -3.07 19.78 -1.82
N ALA A 194 -3.57 20.17 -0.66
CA ALA A 194 -3.12 21.37 0.06
C ALA A 194 -1.80 21.18 0.81
N ALA A 195 -1.31 19.95 0.92
CA ALA A 195 -0.10 19.65 1.66
C ALA A 195 1.15 20.25 1.00
N PRO A 196 2.13 20.73 1.80
CA PRO A 196 3.31 21.41 1.27
C PRO A 196 4.39 20.46 0.70
N TRP A 197 4.25 19.17 0.91
CA TRP A 197 5.23 18.16 0.50
C TRP A 197 4.89 17.52 -0.85
N PRO A 198 5.90 17.00 -1.59
CA PRO A 198 5.69 16.40 -2.88
C PRO A 198 5.00 15.03 -2.77
N THR A 199 4.14 14.72 -3.75
CA THR A 199 3.44 13.44 -3.90
C THR A 199 3.82 12.76 -5.21
N LEU A 200 4.01 11.44 -5.16
CA LEU A 200 4.26 10.58 -6.29
C LEU A 200 3.26 9.42 -6.30
N VAL A 201 2.63 9.17 -7.44
CA VAL A 201 1.83 7.97 -7.66
C VAL A 201 2.58 7.04 -8.62
N ILE A 202 2.82 5.82 -8.20
CA ILE A 202 3.46 4.77 -9.01
C ILE A 202 2.41 3.74 -9.37
N CYS A 203 2.32 3.42 -10.67
CA CYS A 203 1.37 2.43 -11.15
C CYS A 203 2.02 1.54 -12.21
N GLY A 204 1.72 0.24 -12.16
CA GLY A 204 2.12 -0.69 -13.19
C GLY A 204 1.43 -0.40 -14.54
N THR A 205 2.06 -0.82 -15.64
CA THR A 205 1.42 -0.80 -16.97
C THR A 205 0.45 -1.96 -17.17
N TRP A 206 0.54 -2.97 -16.31
CA TRP A 206 -0.25 -4.21 -16.34
C TRP A 206 -0.10 -5.01 -17.63
N GLN A 207 0.89 -4.68 -18.46
CA GLN A 207 1.28 -5.50 -19.61
C GLN A 207 1.86 -6.81 -19.13
N GLY A 208 1.43 -7.91 -19.73
CA GLY A 208 1.86 -9.26 -19.36
C GLY A 208 1.14 -9.85 -18.14
N ALA A 209 0.26 -9.12 -17.47
CA ALA A 209 -0.63 -9.70 -16.47
C ALA A 209 -1.68 -10.60 -17.15
N PRO A 210 -2.06 -11.74 -16.51
CA PRO A 210 -3.18 -12.53 -16.99
C PRO A 210 -4.43 -11.66 -17.16
N GLU A 211 -5.19 -11.92 -18.25
CA GLU A 211 -6.34 -11.08 -18.60
C GLU A 211 -7.35 -10.96 -17.44
N PRO A 212 -7.78 -12.05 -16.75
CA PRO A 212 -8.72 -11.92 -15.64
C PRO A 212 -8.16 -11.07 -14.49
N TYR A 213 -6.87 -11.16 -14.19
CA TYR A 213 -6.23 -10.38 -13.16
C TYR A 213 -6.16 -8.90 -13.55
N ARG A 214 -5.77 -8.62 -14.78
CA ARG A 214 -5.75 -7.25 -15.31
C ARG A 214 -7.14 -6.62 -15.28
N ALA A 215 -8.17 -7.30 -15.80
CA ALA A 215 -9.53 -6.75 -15.88
C ALA A 215 -10.18 -6.55 -14.51
N HIS A 216 -9.96 -7.49 -13.56
CA HIS A 216 -10.66 -7.44 -12.26
C HIS A 216 -9.92 -6.62 -11.20
N VAL A 217 -8.60 -6.50 -11.29
CA VAL A 217 -7.76 -5.83 -10.30
C VAL A 217 -6.99 -4.68 -10.92
N GLY A 218 -6.34 -4.91 -12.05
CA GLY A 218 -5.43 -3.94 -12.68
C GLY A 218 -6.13 -2.68 -13.16
N GLU A 219 -7.17 -2.83 -13.97
CA GLU A 219 -7.89 -1.68 -14.54
C GLU A 219 -8.52 -0.78 -13.46
N PRO A 220 -9.19 -1.31 -12.42
CA PRO A 220 -9.64 -0.49 -11.31
C PRO A 220 -8.51 0.23 -10.56
N LEU A 221 -7.37 -0.43 -10.31
CA LEU A 221 -6.24 0.20 -9.64
C LEU A 221 -5.54 1.25 -10.51
N MET A 222 -5.47 1.04 -11.82
CA MET A 222 -4.99 2.07 -12.76
C MET A 222 -5.89 3.31 -12.73
N ALA A 223 -7.20 3.12 -12.74
CA ALA A 223 -8.17 4.22 -12.64
C ALA A 223 -8.03 4.97 -11.30
N CYS A 224 -7.85 4.25 -10.18
CA CYS A 224 -7.59 4.89 -8.88
C CYS A 224 -6.28 5.70 -8.89
N ALA A 225 -5.21 5.15 -9.46
CA ALA A 225 -3.91 5.82 -9.52
C ALA A 225 -3.98 7.12 -10.36
N GLU A 226 -4.67 7.09 -11.49
CA GLU A 226 -4.91 8.27 -12.34
C GLU A 226 -5.74 9.32 -11.61
N ALA A 227 -6.88 8.91 -11.04
CA ALA A 227 -7.77 9.82 -10.34
C ALA A 227 -7.10 10.50 -9.13
N VAL A 228 -6.31 9.76 -8.35
CA VAL A 228 -5.54 10.32 -7.24
C VAL A 228 -4.49 11.30 -7.75
N ALA A 229 -3.69 10.92 -8.76
CA ALA A 229 -2.64 11.77 -9.30
C ALA A 229 -3.20 13.10 -9.81
N ASP A 230 -4.30 13.06 -10.56
CA ASP A 230 -4.98 14.25 -11.08
C ASP A 230 -5.55 15.12 -9.95
N ALA A 231 -6.23 14.50 -8.97
CA ALA A 231 -6.90 15.23 -7.90
C ALA A 231 -5.93 15.96 -6.97
N VAL A 232 -4.76 15.38 -6.68
CA VAL A 232 -3.77 15.98 -5.77
C VAL A 232 -2.64 16.70 -6.50
N GLY A 233 -2.64 16.69 -7.85
CA GLY A 233 -1.57 17.31 -8.65
C GLY A 233 -0.24 16.55 -8.56
N ALA A 234 -0.28 15.24 -8.35
CA ALA A 234 0.91 14.40 -8.24
C ALA A 234 1.41 13.93 -9.60
N ARG A 235 2.73 13.67 -9.68
CA ARG A 235 3.30 12.97 -10.83
C ARG A 235 2.84 11.51 -10.81
N LEU A 236 2.25 11.04 -11.93
CA LEU A 236 1.97 9.63 -12.17
C LEU A 236 3.17 9.00 -12.89
N HIS A 237 3.82 8.05 -12.24
CA HIS A 237 4.95 7.29 -12.77
C HIS A 237 4.51 5.88 -13.17
N ARG A 238 4.52 5.60 -14.47
CA ARG A 238 4.21 4.28 -15.02
C ARG A 238 5.44 3.39 -15.03
N VAL A 239 5.31 2.18 -14.49
CA VAL A 239 6.39 1.18 -14.42
C VAL A 239 5.90 -0.11 -15.06
N ALA A 240 6.77 -0.82 -15.75
CA ALA A 240 6.42 -2.11 -16.36
C ALA A 240 5.97 -3.14 -15.29
N GLY A 241 5.03 -4.01 -15.65
CA GLY A 241 4.51 -5.05 -14.76
C GLY A 241 3.26 -4.63 -13.99
N TYR A 242 2.89 -5.44 -13.00
CA TYR A 242 1.68 -5.32 -12.18
C TYR A 242 1.97 -5.33 -10.65
N TYR A 243 3.21 -5.67 -10.25
CA TYR A 243 3.80 -5.44 -8.93
C TYR A 243 5.06 -4.60 -9.09
N PRO A 244 4.94 -3.28 -9.34
CA PRO A 244 6.09 -2.46 -9.75
C PRO A 244 7.26 -2.52 -8.78
N HIS A 245 7.02 -2.48 -7.47
CA HIS A 245 8.07 -2.45 -6.44
C HIS A 245 8.84 -3.77 -6.30
N THR A 246 8.27 -4.91 -6.71
CA THR A 246 8.95 -6.21 -6.69
C THR A 246 9.46 -6.61 -8.08
N GLN A 247 8.75 -6.26 -9.15
CA GLN A 247 9.12 -6.62 -10.52
C GLN A 247 10.14 -5.66 -11.14
N GLN A 248 10.10 -4.38 -10.74
CA GLN A 248 10.98 -3.32 -11.24
C GLN A 248 11.58 -2.48 -10.08
N PRO A 249 12.23 -3.12 -9.10
CA PRO A 249 12.68 -2.42 -7.90
C PRO A 249 13.65 -1.28 -8.20
N ALA A 250 14.51 -1.42 -9.21
CA ALA A 250 15.45 -0.37 -9.59
C ALA A 250 14.74 0.92 -10.04
N ALA A 251 13.69 0.80 -10.86
CA ALA A 251 12.91 1.94 -11.33
C ALA A 251 12.13 2.60 -10.18
N VAL A 252 11.50 1.80 -9.32
CA VAL A 252 10.76 2.29 -8.16
C VAL A 252 11.70 2.97 -7.15
N ASN A 253 12.84 2.35 -6.84
CA ASN A 253 13.83 2.92 -5.91
C ASN A 253 14.41 4.24 -6.45
N ALA A 254 14.67 4.34 -7.77
CA ALA A 254 15.12 5.59 -8.38
C ALA A 254 14.06 6.70 -8.26
N ALA A 255 12.77 6.38 -8.51
CA ALA A 255 11.67 7.33 -8.38
C ALA A 255 11.46 7.79 -6.92
N LEU A 256 11.62 6.89 -5.95
CA LEU A 256 11.57 7.24 -4.52
C LEU A 256 12.73 8.15 -4.11
N ARG A 257 13.98 7.86 -4.54
CA ARG A 257 15.15 8.74 -4.29
C ARG A 257 14.95 10.13 -4.87
N GLU A 258 14.40 10.22 -6.08
CA GLU A 258 14.09 11.51 -6.73
C GLU A 258 13.06 12.30 -5.91
N LEU A 259 11.94 11.65 -5.49
CA LEU A 259 10.91 12.27 -4.66
C LEU A 259 11.48 12.79 -3.34
N TRP A 260 12.27 11.97 -2.66
CA TRP A 260 12.84 12.30 -1.36
C TRP A 260 13.91 13.40 -1.43
N GLY A 261 14.66 13.46 -2.55
CA GLY A 261 15.58 14.55 -2.82
C GLY A 261 14.89 15.91 -2.98
N GLN A 262 13.68 15.94 -3.56
CA GLN A 262 12.87 17.14 -3.69
C GLN A 262 12.37 17.66 -2.33
N ALA A 263 11.96 16.74 -1.43
CA ALA A 263 11.46 17.07 -0.10
C ALA A 263 12.54 17.65 0.84
N THR A 264 13.82 17.53 0.49
CA THR A 264 14.93 18.08 1.28
C THR A 264 15.22 19.53 0.90
N LEU A 265 14.73 20.00 -0.24
CA LEU A 265 14.99 21.32 -0.80
C LEU A 265 13.85 22.32 -0.52
N SER A 266 12.74 21.88 0.04
CA SER A 266 11.57 22.67 0.43
C SER A 266 11.53 22.92 1.95
#